data_92cf532f26e0f0c0d422bfdf5c1dc3bc
#
_entry.id   92cf532f26e0f0c0d422bfdf5c1dc3bc
#
_cell.length_a   1.000
_cell.length_b   1.000
_cell.length_c   1.000
_cell.angle_alpha   90.00
_cell.angle_beta   90.00
_cell.angle_gamma   90.00
#
_symmetry.space_group_name_H-M   'P 1'
#
loop_
_entity.id
_entity.type
_entity.pdbx_description
1 polymer ?
#
loop_
_entity_poly.entity_id
_entity_poly.type
_entity_poly.pdbx_seq_one_letter_code
_entity_poly.pdbx_strand_id
1 'polypeptide(L)'
;MADPSTTPPLTRASVLAAHSLIKPYIHETPVLTNTTLDQLASTPRTPEELQGTEWEGTERPANPKIRFWFKCENFQRIGAFKARGAFHAVERLKQTEGLEGLKKGGVVTHSSGNHAQALSLAARENGIPAHIVMPTISPPPKIAATKGYGANITFSGSTSTEREAVTREVIEKTGARLVPPYDHPDIILGQGTAALELQRQVAASLSTSGTTTTTNRRLNAIITPCGGGGLLSGTALACSDLSPSDPSTPGPILVFGAEPSFSGADDGRRGYYSGTRIETVKSLTIADGLRTPLGVYPWSIIYERKLVAGMYSVGEEEIKKALRLVYERMKVVVEPSAVVGLAVALFGEE
;
A
#
# COMPACT_ATOMS: atom_id res chain seq x y z
N MET A 1 6.05 -15.46 12.92
CA MET A 1 6.49 -14.10 13.25
C MET A 1 7.91 -13.93 12.72
N ALA A 2 8.23 -12.75 12.21
CA ALA A 2 9.60 -12.45 11.78
C ALA A 2 10.56 -12.62 12.96
N ASP A 3 11.72 -13.23 12.70
CA ASP A 3 12.79 -13.29 13.69
C ASP A 3 13.48 -11.91 13.75
N PRO A 4 13.41 -11.18 14.88
CA PRO A 4 14.02 -9.86 15.01
C PRO A 4 15.54 -9.86 14.73
N SER A 5 16.22 -10.99 14.95
CA SER A 5 17.65 -11.11 14.71
C SER A 5 18.02 -11.16 13.24
N THR A 6 17.09 -11.51 12.36
CA THR A 6 17.32 -11.66 10.91
C THR A 6 16.64 -10.58 10.07
N THR A 7 15.70 -9.82 10.64
CA THR A 7 14.98 -8.75 9.92
C THR A 7 15.74 -7.42 10.00
N PRO A 8 15.81 -6.67 8.88
CA PRO A 8 16.35 -5.32 8.90
C PRO A 8 15.53 -4.39 9.78
N PRO A 9 16.14 -3.36 10.40
CA PRO A 9 15.40 -2.38 11.17
C PRO A 9 14.42 -1.60 10.27
N LEU A 10 13.27 -1.22 10.82
CA LEU A 10 12.24 -0.47 10.10
C LEU A 10 12.62 1.02 10.01
N THR A 11 13.51 1.34 9.08
CA THR A 11 14.08 2.68 8.83
C THR A 11 14.08 3.03 7.35
N ARG A 12 14.26 4.30 7.03
CA ARG A 12 14.46 4.77 5.64
C ARG A 12 15.69 4.11 5.00
N ALA A 13 16.78 3.96 5.73
CA ALA A 13 17.99 3.31 5.22
C ALA A 13 17.72 1.87 4.76
N SER A 14 16.88 1.13 5.51
CA SER A 14 16.48 -0.22 5.13
C SER A 14 15.56 -0.23 3.90
N VAL A 15 14.70 0.79 3.70
CA VAL A 15 13.90 0.92 2.47
C VAL A 15 14.82 1.19 1.26
N LEU A 16 15.86 2.00 1.41
CA LEU A 16 16.86 2.22 0.36
C LEU A 16 17.61 0.94 0.00
N ALA A 17 18.02 0.15 1.00
CA ALA A 17 18.64 -1.16 0.80
C ALA A 17 17.69 -2.14 0.11
N ALA A 18 16.41 -2.16 0.53
CA ALA A 18 15.38 -2.96 -0.12
C ALA A 18 15.19 -2.58 -1.60
N HIS A 19 15.17 -1.28 -1.91
CA HIS A 19 15.07 -0.81 -3.30
C HIS A 19 16.24 -1.30 -4.15
N SER A 20 17.47 -1.19 -3.63
CA SER A 20 18.67 -1.68 -4.34
C SER A 20 18.60 -3.19 -4.59
N LEU A 21 18.10 -3.96 -3.61
CA LEU A 21 17.97 -5.41 -3.70
C LEU A 21 16.94 -5.85 -4.74
N ILE A 22 15.77 -5.19 -4.80
CA ILE A 22 14.68 -5.62 -5.69
C ILE A 22 14.65 -4.93 -7.04
N LYS A 23 15.45 -3.88 -7.25
CA LYS A 23 15.49 -3.12 -8.52
C LYS A 23 15.58 -3.98 -9.79
N PRO A 24 16.33 -5.10 -9.83
CA PRO A 24 16.37 -5.96 -11.02
C PRO A 24 15.06 -6.70 -11.33
N TYR A 25 14.16 -6.81 -10.35
CA TYR A 25 12.96 -7.65 -10.43
C TYR A 25 11.66 -6.89 -10.58
N ILE A 26 11.68 -5.58 -10.41
CA ILE A 26 10.48 -4.72 -10.43
C ILE A 26 10.55 -3.69 -11.56
N HIS A 27 9.39 -3.15 -11.92
CA HIS A 27 9.32 -2.02 -12.82
C HIS A 27 9.46 -0.71 -12.02
N GLU A 28 10.22 0.25 -12.54
CA GLU A 28 10.07 1.63 -12.13
C GLU A 28 8.80 2.18 -12.78
N THR A 29 7.71 2.20 -12.04
CA THR A 29 6.40 2.57 -12.56
C THR A 29 6.33 4.08 -12.85
N PRO A 30 5.54 4.53 -13.84
CA PRO A 30 5.43 5.94 -14.17
C PRO A 30 4.73 6.74 -13.08
N VAL A 31 5.00 8.05 -13.06
CA VAL A 31 4.24 9.05 -12.32
C VAL A 31 3.45 9.87 -13.32
N LEU A 32 2.14 9.90 -13.19
CA LEU A 32 1.23 10.66 -14.02
C LEU A 32 0.71 11.90 -13.27
N THR A 33 0.31 12.92 -14.04
CA THR A 33 -0.38 14.12 -13.56
C THR A 33 -1.66 14.33 -14.34
N ASN A 34 -2.62 15.08 -13.78
CA ASN A 34 -3.86 15.39 -14.48
C ASN A 34 -4.40 16.76 -14.05
N THR A 35 -4.38 17.74 -14.95
CA THR A 35 -4.81 19.11 -14.66
C THR A 35 -6.30 19.23 -14.28
N THR A 36 -7.16 18.38 -14.83
CA THR A 36 -8.59 18.39 -14.46
C THR A 36 -8.78 17.95 -13.00
N LEU A 37 -8.05 16.92 -12.55
CA LEU A 37 -8.11 16.49 -11.16
C LEU A 37 -7.49 17.52 -10.21
N ASP A 38 -6.39 18.17 -10.64
CA ASP A 38 -5.77 19.27 -9.88
C ASP A 38 -6.77 20.43 -9.71
N GLN A 39 -7.50 20.79 -10.76
CA GLN A 39 -8.53 21.83 -10.71
C GLN A 39 -9.69 21.45 -9.79
N LEU A 40 -10.22 20.23 -9.91
CA LEU A 40 -11.29 19.73 -9.05
C LEU A 40 -10.89 19.80 -7.57
N ALA A 41 -9.70 19.32 -7.22
CA ALA A 41 -9.20 19.34 -5.86
C ALA A 41 -8.86 20.75 -5.34
N SER A 42 -8.64 21.72 -6.23
CA SER A 42 -8.34 23.10 -5.89
C SER A 42 -9.55 24.04 -5.96
N THR A 43 -10.73 23.53 -6.33
CA THR A 43 -11.96 24.31 -6.35
C THR A 43 -12.55 24.34 -4.93
N PRO A 44 -12.77 25.54 -4.36
CA PRO A 44 -13.44 25.68 -3.06
C PRO A 44 -14.87 25.09 -3.13
N ARG A 45 -15.30 24.43 -2.06
CA ARG A 45 -16.67 23.94 -1.96
C ARG A 45 -17.65 25.10 -1.80
N THR A 46 -18.84 24.94 -2.39
CA THR A 46 -19.91 25.93 -2.23
C THR A 46 -20.59 25.76 -0.87
N PRO A 47 -21.32 26.81 -0.37
CA PRO A 47 -22.10 26.69 0.85
C PRO A 47 -23.12 25.54 0.83
N GLU A 48 -23.68 25.24 -0.35
CA GLU A 48 -24.63 24.15 -0.54
C GLU A 48 -23.97 22.77 -0.38
N GLU A 49 -22.71 22.62 -0.86
CA GLU A 49 -21.93 21.39 -0.68
C GLU A 49 -21.46 21.19 0.75
N LEU A 50 -21.40 22.25 1.55
CA LEU A 50 -21.03 22.20 2.97
C LEU A 50 -22.22 22.00 3.89
N GLN A 51 -23.47 22.09 3.39
CA GLN A 51 -24.68 21.93 4.18
C GLN A 51 -24.76 20.51 4.79
N GLY A 52 -24.99 20.44 6.09
CA GLY A 52 -25.04 19.17 6.84
C GLY A 52 -23.67 18.61 7.23
N THR A 53 -22.58 19.29 6.87
CA THR A 53 -21.20 18.93 7.31
C THR A 53 -20.82 19.79 8.54
N GLU A 54 -19.74 19.43 9.22
CA GLU A 54 -19.19 20.25 10.33
C GLU A 54 -18.68 21.65 9.86
N TRP A 55 -18.60 21.87 8.57
CA TRP A 55 -18.15 23.11 7.93
C TRP A 55 -19.32 24.00 7.48
N GLU A 56 -20.56 23.62 7.76
CA GLU A 56 -21.75 24.42 7.46
C GLU A 56 -21.66 25.80 8.13
N GLY A 57 -21.93 26.85 7.36
CA GLY A 57 -21.82 28.22 7.85
C GLY A 57 -20.42 28.80 7.92
N THR A 58 -19.42 28.10 7.37
CA THR A 58 -18.04 28.60 7.28
C THR A 58 -17.97 29.75 6.28
N GLU A 59 -17.69 30.96 6.73
CA GLU A 59 -17.63 32.17 5.89
C GLU A 59 -16.47 32.15 4.87
N ARG A 60 -15.43 31.39 5.14
CA ARG A 60 -14.25 31.26 4.26
C ARG A 60 -13.91 29.79 4.04
N PRO A 61 -14.51 29.16 3.04
CA PRO A 61 -14.15 27.79 2.69
C PRO A 61 -12.67 27.70 2.34
N ALA A 62 -12.07 26.53 2.61
CA ALA A 62 -10.69 26.27 2.25
C ALA A 62 -10.48 26.53 0.74
N ASN A 63 -9.40 27.21 0.41
CA ASN A 63 -8.99 27.44 -0.99
C ASN A 63 -7.66 26.72 -1.25
N PRO A 64 -7.67 25.40 -1.34
CA PRO A 64 -6.45 24.62 -1.52
C PRO A 64 -5.87 24.84 -2.92
N LYS A 65 -4.55 24.68 -3.03
CA LYS A 65 -3.85 24.60 -4.31
C LYS A 65 -3.18 23.25 -4.39
N ILE A 66 -3.89 22.27 -4.94
CA ILE A 66 -3.44 20.88 -5.01
C ILE A 66 -2.94 20.58 -6.41
N ARG A 67 -1.78 19.92 -6.47
CA ARG A 67 -1.24 19.30 -7.67
C ARG A 67 -0.97 17.84 -7.39
N PHE A 68 -1.67 16.96 -8.08
CA PHE A 68 -1.54 15.52 -7.93
C PHE A 68 -0.38 14.94 -8.73
N TRP A 69 0.25 13.95 -8.11
CA TRP A 69 1.25 13.08 -8.70
C TRP A 69 0.83 11.63 -8.41
N PHE A 70 0.42 10.92 -9.44
CA PHE A 70 -0.08 9.56 -9.31
C PHE A 70 1.04 8.55 -9.53
N LYS A 71 1.49 7.85 -8.50
CA LYS A 71 2.40 6.70 -8.64
C LYS A 71 1.62 5.50 -9.14
N CYS A 72 1.79 5.14 -10.40
CA CYS A 72 0.93 4.19 -11.11
C CYS A 72 1.37 2.75 -10.90
N GLU A 73 1.14 2.20 -9.72
CA GLU A 73 1.48 0.81 -9.38
C GLU A 73 0.62 -0.25 -10.09
N ASN A 74 -0.42 0.16 -10.82
CA ASN A 74 -1.13 -0.71 -11.76
C ASN A 74 -0.25 -1.11 -12.96
N PHE A 75 0.84 -0.43 -13.23
CA PHE A 75 1.86 -0.82 -14.21
C PHE A 75 3.00 -1.65 -13.61
N GLN A 76 2.95 -1.95 -12.32
CA GLN A 76 3.89 -2.87 -11.71
C GLN A 76 3.59 -4.31 -12.14
N ARG A 77 4.56 -5.21 -11.98
CA ARG A 77 4.37 -6.64 -12.19
C ARG A 77 3.15 -7.13 -11.41
N ILE A 78 2.40 -8.04 -11.96
CA ILE A 78 1.07 -8.51 -11.47
C ILE A 78 -0.01 -7.41 -11.40
N GLY A 79 0.25 -6.21 -11.90
CA GLY A 79 -0.71 -5.09 -11.86
C GLY A 79 -0.88 -4.44 -10.50
N ALA A 80 0.05 -4.64 -9.54
CA ALA A 80 -0.06 -4.06 -8.20
C ALA A 80 1.28 -3.95 -7.47
N PHE A 81 1.38 -2.99 -6.55
CA PHE A 81 2.55 -2.73 -5.71
C PHE A 81 3.05 -3.95 -4.90
N LYS A 82 2.19 -4.94 -4.69
CA LYS A 82 2.51 -6.15 -3.91
C LYS A 82 3.73 -6.91 -4.42
N ALA A 83 4.06 -6.80 -5.70
CA ALA A 83 5.29 -7.38 -6.27
C ALA A 83 6.53 -6.91 -5.50
N ARG A 84 6.62 -5.63 -5.12
CA ARG A 84 7.75 -5.04 -4.41
C ARG A 84 8.06 -5.77 -3.10
N GLY A 85 7.06 -5.92 -2.23
CA GLY A 85 7.23 -6.62 -0.97
C GLY A 85 7.46 -8.12 -1.13
N ALA A 86 6.81 -8.76 -2.10
CA ALA A 86 6.99 -10.19 -2.36
C ALA A 86 8.42 -10.51 -2.85
N PHE A 87 8.93 -9.76 -3.82
CA PHE A 87 10.31 -9.91 -4.27
C PHE A 87 11.31 -9.62 -3.14
N HIS A 88 11.08 -8.56 -2.35
CA HIS A 88 11.96 -8.26 -1.22
C HIS A 88 11.98 -9.40 -0.21
N ALA A 89 10.82 -9.92 0.21
CA ALA A 89 10.75 -11.02 1.15
C ALA A 89 11.44 -12.29 0.62
N VAL A 90 11.24 -12.64 -0.66
CA VAL A 90 11.90 -13.82 -1.26
C VAL A 90 13.42 -13.62 -1.33
N GLU A 91 13.91 -12.46 -1.75
CA GLU A 91 15.35 -12.17 -1.78
C GLU A 91 15.97 -12.18 -0.37
N ARG A 92 15.27 -11.69 0.63
CA ARG A 92 15.69 -11.78 2.04
C ARG A 92 15.79 -13.23 2.52
N LEU A 93 14.75 -14.03 2.23
CA LEU A 93 14.77 -15.46 2.57
C LEU A 93 15.94 -16.19 1.89
N LYS A 94 16.28 -15.87 0.65
CA LYS A 94 17.48 -16.41 -0.03
C LYS A 94 18.77 -16.07 0.71
N GLN A 95 18.87 -14.87 1.26
CA GLN A 95 20.05 -14.44 2.02
C GLN A 95 20.16 -15.14 3.39
N THR A 96 19.05 -15.39 4.05
CA THR A 96 19.01 -15.94 5.43
C THR A 96 19.00 -17.48 5.46
N GLU A 97 18.38 -18.13 4.48
CA GLU A 97 18.16 -19.59 4.49
C GLU A 97 18.83 -20.33 3.32
N GLY A 98 19.29 -19.56 2.34
CA GLY A 98 19.86 -20.12 1.11
C GLY A 98 18.80 -20.59 0.11
N LEU A 99 19.14 -20.47 -1.17
CA LEU A 99 18.22 -20.80 -2.27
C LEU A 99 17.85 -22.29 -2.30
N GLU A 100 18.78 -23.20 -2.01
CA GLU A 100 18.54 -24.63 -2.09
C GLU A 100 17.57 -25.12 -0.98
N GLY A 101 17.61 -24.52 0.21
CA GLY A 101 16.64 -24.77 1.26
C GLY A 101 15.22 -24.36 0.84
N LEU A 102 15.11 -23.18 0.23
CA LEU A 102 13.82 -22.66 -0.27
C LEU A 102 13.27 -23.46 -1.46
N LYS A 103 14.14 -24.01 -2.33
CA LYS A 103 13.70 -24.89 -3.41
C LYS A 103 13.08 -26.20 -2.92
N LYS A 104 13.50 -26.67 -1.75
CA LYS A 104 12.92 -27.88 -1.13
C LYS A 104 11.59 -27.62 -0.49
N GLY A 105 11.50 -26.61 0.37
CA GLY A 105 10.29 -26.33 1.17
C GLY A 105 9.31 -25.40 0.48
N GLY A 106 9.84 -24.42 -0.24
CA GLY A 106 9.03 -23.39 -0.87
C GLY A 106 8.68 -22.22 0.05
N VAL A 107 7.80 -21.38 -0.45
CA VAL A 107 7.16 -20.28 0.30
C VAL A 107 5.65 -20.47 0.36
N VAL A 108 5.02 -20.00 1.42
CA VAL A 108 3.57 -20.11 1.60
C VAL A 108 2.96 -18.77 2.02
N THR A 109 1.74 -18.52 1.56
CA THR A 109 0.91 -17.42 2.07
C THR A 109 -0.58 -17.80 2.06
N HIS A 110 -1.37 -17.10 2.89
CA HIS A 110 -2.82 -17.19 2.87
C HIS A 110 -3.40 -15.88 2.29
N SER A 111 -3.61 -15.85 0.99
CA SER A 111 -4.16 -14.69 0.29
C SER A 111 -4.87 -15.13 -0.99
N SER A 112 -5.97 -14.49 -1.32
CA SER A 112 -6.68 -14.70 -2.59
C SER A 112 -6.53 -13.55 -3.58
N GLY A 113 -5.74 -12.52 -3.25
CA GLY A 113 -5.61 -11.30 -4.05
C GLY A 113 -4.20 -11.07 -4.60
N ASN A 114 -3.85 -9.80 -4.72
CA ASN A 114 -2.59 -9.34 -5.31
C ASN A 114 -1.33 -9.94 -4.65
N HIS A 115 -1.37 -10.20 -3.34
CA HIS A 115 -0.21 -10.79 -2.66
C HIS A 115 0.03 -12.26 -3.07
N ALA A 116 -1.02 -13.04 -3.26
CA ALA A 116 -0.92 -14.41 -3.75
C ALA A 116 -0.21 -14.46 -5.10
N GLN A 117 -0.63 -13.62 -6.04
CA GLN A 117 -0.03 -13.51 -7.37
C GLN A 117 1.42 -13.01 -7.31
N ALA A 118 1.68 -12.00 -6.47
CA ALA A 118 3.01 -11.43 -6.29
C ALA A 118 4.03 -12.45 -5.75
N LEU A 119 3.63 -13.18 -4.70
CA LEU A 119 4.50 -14.22 -4.13
C LEU A 119 4.72 -15.37 -5.10
N SER A 120 3.67 -15.79 -5.81
CA SER A 120 3.76 -16.85 -6.84
C SER A 120 4.74 -16.46 -7.96
N LEU A 121 4.68 -15.21 -8.43
CA LEU A 121 5.60 -14.70 -9.42
C LEU A 121 7.04 -14.65 -8.90
N ALA A 122 7.27 -14.08 -7.72
CA ALA A 122 8.60 -13.97 -7.13
C ALA A 122 9.24 -15.35 -6.88
N ALA A 123 8.45 -16.30 -6.41
CA ALA A 123 8.89 -17.68 -6.21
C ALA A 123 9.23 -18.37 -7.54
N ARG A 124 8.37 -18.25 -8.56
CA ARG A 124 8.57 -18.82 -9.89
C ARG A 124 9.89 -18.36 -10.53
N GLU A 125 10.19 -17.06 -10.45
CA GLU A 125 11.41 -16.52 -11.03
C GLU A 125 12.70 -16.98 -10.32
N ASN A 126 12.55 -17.47 -9.10
CA ASN A 126 13.66 -18.04 -8.34
C ASN A 126 13.67 -19.58 -8.35
N GLY A 127 12.76 -20.22 -9.07
CA GLY A 127 12.62 -21.69 -9.08
C GLY A 127 12.21 -22.27 -7.73
N ILE A 128 11.48 -21.48 -6.91
CA ILE A 128 11.01 -21.83 -5.57
C ILE A 128 9.53 -22.25 -5.67
N PRO A 129 9.10 -23.37 -5.06
CA PRO A 129 7.69 -23.73 -4.98
C PRO A 129 6.89 -22.66 -4.21
N ALA A 130 5.74 -22.23 -4.76
CA ALA A 130 4.80 -21.34 -4.09
C ALA A 130 3.56 -22.13 -3.68
N HIS A 131 3.22 -22.12 -2.40
CA HIS A 131 2.02 -22.71 -1.83
C HIS A 131 1.07 -21.59 -1.44
N ILE A 132 -0.12 -21.55 -2.02
CA ILE A 132 -1.11 -20.50 -1.78
C ILE A 132 -2.35 -21.09 -1.14
N VAL A 133 -2.66 -20.68 0.08
CA VAL A 133 -3.90 -21.06 0.77
C VAL A 133 -4.97 -20.03 0.45
N MET A 134 -6.03 -20.47 -0.23
CA MET A 134 -7.15 -19.63 -0.67
C MET A 134 -8.46 -20.12 -0.10
N PRO A 135 -9.37 -19.24 0.35
CA PRO A 135 -10.72 -19.68 0.73
C PRO A 135 -11.45 -20.24 -0.51
N THR A 136 -12.27 -21.28 -0.27
CA THR A 136 -13.10 -21.90 -1.33
C THR A 136 -14.02 -20.94 -2.04
N ILE A 137 -14.41 -19.85 -1.36
CA ILE A 137 -15.26 -18.77 -1.91
C ILE A 137 -14.49 -17.78 -2.79
N SER A 138 -13.19 -17.99 -3.04
CA SER A 138 -12.38 -17.08 -3.88
C SER A 138 -12.92 -17.03 -5.30
N PRO A 139 -13.01 -15.84 -5.93
CA PRO A 139 -13.49 -15.70 -7.30
C PRO A 139 -12.63 -16.51 -8.29
N PRO A 140 -13.27 -17.21 -9.25
CA PRO A 140 -12.55 -18.02 -10.25
C PRO A 140 -11.43 -17.27 -10.99
N PRO A 141 -11.59 -15.99 -11.40
CA PRO A 141 -10.51 -15.25 -12.05
C PRO A 141 -9.25 -15.09 -11.17
N LYS A 142 -9.41 -14.88 -9.85
CA LYS A 142 -8.28 -14.78 -8.93
C LYS A 142 -7.55 -16.11 -8.74
N ILE A 143 -8.30 -17.22 -8.70
CA ILE A 143 -7.73 -18.56 -8.66
C ILE A 143 -6.94 -18.84 -9.95
N ALA A 144 -7.53 -18.55 -11.11
CA ALA A 144 -6.89 -18.74 -12.41
C ALA A 144 -5.62 -17.90 -12.56
N ALA A 145 -5.65 -16.62 -12.17
CA ALA A 145 -4.49 -15.75 -12.19
C ALA A 145 -3.35 -16.28 -11.32
N THR A 146 -3.65 -16.72 -10.08
CA THR A 146 -2.64 -17.29 -9.17
C THR A 146 -2.05 -18.58 -9.73
N LYS A 147 -2.87 -19.47 -10.29
CA LYS A 147 -2.40 -20.69 -10.98
C LYS A 147 -1.53 -20.37 -12.19
N GLY A 148 -1.85 -19.30 -12.93
CA GLY A 148 -1.08 -18.84 -14.08
C GLY A 148 0.36 -18.44 -13.74
N TYR A 149 0.61 -18.09 -12.49
CA TYR A 149 1.97 -17.86 -11.96
C TYR A 149 2.65 -19.13 -11.45
N GLY A 150 2.06 -20.33 -11.60
CA GLY A 150 2.69 -21.60 -11.23
C GLY A 150 2.51 -22.00 -9.77
N ALA A 151 1.55 -21.43 -9.05
CA ALA A 151 1.32 -21.72 -7.63
C ALA A 151 0.59 -23.06 -7.41
N ASN A 152 0.97 -23.75 -6.34
CA ASN A 152 0.23 -24.86 -5.75
C ASN A 152 -0.87 -24.29 -4.84
N ILE A 153 -2.13 -24.43 -5.23
CA ILE A 153 -3.26 -23.90 -4.45
C ILE A 153 -3.83 -24.98 -3.55
N THR A 154 -3.97 -24.65 -2.27
CA THR A 154 -4.71 -25.43 -1.27
C THR A 154 -5.91 -24.61 -0.82
N PHE A 155 -7.10 -25.22 -0.85
CA PHE A 155 -8.31 -24.54 -0.43
C PHE A 155 -8.53 -24.68 1.09
N SER A 156 -9.04 -23.60 1.69
CA SER A 156 -9.43 -23.53 3.10
C SER A 156 -10.89 -23.13 3.25
N GLY A 157 -11.40 -23.17 4.46
CA GLY A 157 -12.64 -22.48 4.81
C GLY A 157 -12.53 -20.96 4.65
N SER A 158 -13.63 -20.27 4.88
CA SER A 158 -13.76 -18.84 4.60
C SER A 158 -13.21 -17.92 5.70
N THR A 159 -13.05 -18.42 6.92
CA THR A 159 -12.59 -17.65 8.08
C THR A 159 -11.06 -17.52 8.13
N SER A 160 -10.55 -16.52 8.84
CA SER A 160 -9.11 -16.36 9.05
C SER A 160 -8.51 -17.54 9.80
N THR A 161 -9.20 -18.03 10.84
CA THR A 161 -8.77 -19.17 11.64
C THR A 161 -8.60 -20.45 10.81
N GLU A 162 -9.55 -20.74 9.93
CA GLU A 162 -9.47 -21.90 9.01
C GLU A 162 -8.30 -21.75 8.03
N ARG A 163 -8.11 -20.55 7.46
CA ARG A 163 -6.96 -20.28 6.58
C ARG A 163 -5.63 -20.47 7.27
N GLU A 164 -5.50 -19.98 8.49
CA GLU A 164 -4.29 -20.14 9.29
C GLU A 164 -4.02 -21.59 9.67
N ALA A 165 -5.07 -22.36 9.99
CA ALA A 165 -4.94 -23.80 10.27
C ALA A 165 -4.40 -24.55 9.06
N VAL A 166 -5.02 -24.37 7.89
CA VAL A 166 -4.56 -24.99 6.63
C VAL A 166 -3.13 -24.51 6.27
N THR A 167 -2.81 -23.25 6.54
CA THR A 167 -1.44 -22.73 6.30
C THR A 167 -0.41 -23.45 7.17
N ARG A 168 -0.71 -23.71 8.45
CA ARG A 168 0.16 -24.51 9.34
C ARG A 168 0.35 -25.92 8.82
N GLU A 169 -0.72 -26.58 8.39
CA GLU A 169 -0.62 -27.93 7.79
C GLU A 169 0.28 -27.95 6.53
N VAL A 170 0.17 -26.94 5.67
CA VAL A 170 1.05 -26.81 4.50
C VAL A 170 2.52 -26.64 4.92
N ILE A 171 2.78 -25.79 5.93
CA ILE A 171 4.14 -25.58 6.47
C ILE A 171 4.71 -26.89 7.02
N GLU A 172 3.93 -27.62 7.83
CA GLU A 172 4.36 -28.90 8.41
C GLU A 172 4.67 -29.96 7.36
N LYS A 173 3.88 -30.01 6.31
CA LYS A 173 4.06 -31.00 5.22
C LYS A 173 5.25 -30.64 4.27
N THR A 174 5.50 -29.37 4.05
CA THR A 174 6.43 -28.93 2.99
C THR A 174 7.71 -28.31 3.52
N GLY A 175 7.71 -27.80 4.74
CA GLY A 175 8.77 -26.95 5.27
C GLY A 175 8.76 -25.53 4.70
N ALA A 176 7.68 -25.12 4.02
CA ALA A 176 7.57 -23.81 3.37
C ALA A 176 7.66 -22.65 4.36
N ARG A 177 8.26 -21.55 3.90
CA ARG A 177 8.38 -20.32 4.70
C ARG A 177 7.19 -19.41 4.49
N LEU A 178 6.56 -19.01 5.61
CA LEU A 178 5.43 -18.09 5.57
C LEU A 178 5.88 -16.69 5.15
N VAL A 179 5.22 -16.16 4.14
CA VAL A 179 5.37 -14.77 3.66
C VAL A 179 4.03 -14.08 3.81
N PRO A 180 3.81 -13.32 4.90
CA PRO A 180 2.53 -12.66 5.16
C PRO A 180 2.25 -11.53 4.16
N PRO A 181 0.96 -11.16 3.96
CA PRO A 181 0.59 -10.17 2.94
C PRO A 181 0.93 -8.72 3.27
N TYR A 182 1.21 -8.37 4.53
CA TYR A 182 1.46 -6.99 4.98
C TYR A 182 2.22 -6.87 6.30
N ASP A 183 1.91 -7.70 7.31
CA ASP A 183 2.42 -7.56 8.68
C ASP A 183 3.77 -8.26 8.86
N HIS A 184 4.77 -7.76 8.16
CA HIS A 184 6.14 -8.28 8.22
C HIS A 184 7.15 -7.21 7.79
N PRO A 185 8.30 -7.03 8.49
CA PRO A 185 9.30 -6.04 8.13
C PRO A 185 9.75 -6.12 6.67
N ASP A 186 10.08 -7.30 6.16
CA ASP A 186 10.55 -7.45 4.78
C ASP A 186 9.48 -7.04 3.75
N ILE A 187 8.20 -7.28 4.04
CA ILE A 187 7.10 -6.82 3.19
C ILE A 187 6.99 -5.29 3.24
N ILE A 188 6.96 -4.70 4.42
CA ILE A 188 6.84 -3.26 4.63
C ILE A 188 7.96 -2.50 3.92
N LEU A 189 9.21 -2.95 4.10
CA LEU A 189 10.39 -2.34 3.47
C LEU A 189 10.33 -2.40 1.94
N GLY A 190 9.92 -3.55 1.38
CA GLY A 190 9.73 -3.69 -0.05
C GLY A 190 8.66 -2.75 -0.60
N GLN A 191 7.50 -2.60 0.08
CA GLN A 191 6.43 -1.70 -0.35
C GLN A 191 6.86 -0.23 -0.31
N GLY A 192 7.68 0.17 0.66
CA GLY A 192 8.19 1.54 0.79
C GLY A 192 9.00 2.03 -0.42
N THR A 193 9.53 1.12 -1.22
CA THR A 193 10.33 1.46 -2.41
C THR A 193 9.52 2.25 -3.45
N ALA A 194 8.20 2.11 -3.51
CA ALA A 194 7.33 2.91 -4.37
C ALA A 194 7.41 4.41 -4.03
N ALA A 195 7.44 4.74 -2.74
CA ALA A 195 7.54 6.12 -2.28
C ALA A 195 8.94 6.73 -2.53
N LEU A 196 10.01 5.94 -2.47
CA LEU A 196 11.36 6.42 -2.86
C LEU A 196 11.41 6.79 -4.34
N GLU A 197 10.85 5.95 -5.22
CA GLU A 197 10.77 6.24 -6.65
C GLU A 197 9.93 7.50 -6.91
N LEU A 198 8.76 7.62 -6.26
CA LEU A 198 7.89 8.78 -6.38
C LEU A 198 8.63 10.08 -6.01
N GLN A 199 9.32 10.11 -4.87
CA GLN A 199 10.09 11.27 -4.43
C GLN A 199 11.11 11.70 -5.49
N ARG A 200 11.88 10.74 -6.02
CA ARG A 200 12.91 11.00 -7.03
C ARG A 200 12.30 11.50 -8.35
N GLN A 201 11.24 10.83 -8.83
CA GLN A 201 10.58 11.17 -10.10
C GLN A 201 9.94 12.56 -10.06
N VAL A 202 9.29 12.91 -8.95
CA VAL A 202 8.70 14.25 -8.78
C VAL A 202 9.78 15.32 -8.70
N ALA A 203 10.85 15.10 -7.94
CA ALA A 203 11.97 16.04 -7.86
C ALA A 203 12.60 16.29 -9.23
N ALA A 204 12.81 15.24 -10.04
CA ALA A 204 13.32 15.35 -11.40
C ALA A 204 12.37 16.16 -12.30
N SER A 205 11.06 15.89 -12.24
CA SER A 205 10.06 16.61 -13.06
C SER A 205 9.96 18.08 -12.70
N LEU A 206 10.07 18.44 -11.42
CA LEU A 206 10.04 19.83 -10.95
C LEU A 206 11.33 20.58 -11.30
N SER A 207 12.46 19.89 -11.41
CA SER A 207 13.73 20.50 -11.81
C SER A 207 13.77 20.88 -13.30
N THR A 208 13.10 20.14 -14.15
CA THR A 208 13.03 20.37 -15.60
C THR A 208 12.04 21.46 -15.99
N SER A 209 11.06 21.80 -15.17
CA SER A 209 10.01 22.76 -15.50
C SER A 209 10.38 24.24 -15.37
N GLY A 210 11.65 24.58 -15.11
CA GLY A 210 12.17 25.97 -15.17
C GLY A 210 11.58 26.97 -14.19
N THR A 211 10.77 26.52 -13.23
CA THR A 211 10.16 27.40 -12.22
C THR A 211 11.22 27.85 -11.23
N THR A 212 11.56 29.13 -11.29
CA THR A 212 12.70 29.79 -10.64
C THR A 212 12.56 29.97 -9.10
N THR A 213 11.50 29.48 -8.47
CA THR A 213 11.35 29.60 -7.02
C THR A 213 11.92 28.34 -6.33
N THR A 214 13.01 28.52 -5.63
CA THR A 214 13.79 27.49 -4.91
C THR A 214 13.03 26.75 -3.80
N THR A 215 11.83 27.19 -3.46
CA THR A 215 11.11 26.74 -2.25
C THR A 215 10.16 25.56 -2.45
N ASN A 216 9.88 25.10 -3.69
CA ASN A 216 8.83 24.09 -3.95
C ASN A 216 9.26 22.96 -4.92
N ARG A 217 10.45 22.37 -4.75
CA ARG A 217 10.94 21.31 -5.64
C ARG A 217 10.68 19.90 -5.12
N ARG A 218 9.58 19.65 -4.38
CA ARG A 218 9.31 18.34 -3.78
C ARG A 218 7.82 18.11 -3.54
N LEU A 219 7.50 16.85 -3.16
CA LEU A 219 6.22 16.50 -2.57
C LEU A 219 6.04 17.15 -1.20
N ASN A 220 4.86 17.67 -0.93
CA ASN A 220 4.47 18.15 0.40
C ASN A 220 3.82 17.03 1.21
N ALA A 221 3.03 16.17 0.54
CA ALA A 221 2.32 15.08 1.17
C ALA A 221 2.23 13.86 0.24
N ILE A 222 2.07 12.68 0.84
CA ILE A 222 1.71 11.43 0.15
C ILE A 222 0.51 10.84 0.87
N ILE A 223 -0.54 10.54 0.13
CA ILE A 223 -1.70 9.78 0.62
C ILE A 223 -1.67 8.37 0.04
N THR A 224 -1.84 7.35 0.87
CA THR A 224 -1.85 5.95 0.43
C THR A 224 -3.10 5.23 0.91
N PRO A 225 -3.68 4.33 0.08
CA PRO A 225 -4.69 3.41 0.55
C PRO A 225 -4.15 2.54 1.69
N CYS A 226 -4.96 2.32 2.70
CA CYS A 226 -4.64 1.53 3.88
C CYS A 226 -5.66 0.39 4.08
N GLY A 227 -5.20 -0.84 4.10
CA GLY A 227 -5.85 -2.00 4.68
C GLY A 227 -4.95 -2.50 5.81
N GLY A 228 -4.24 -3.62 5.65
CA GLY A 228 -3.30 -4.10 6.66
C GLY A 228 -2.09 -3.20 6.95
N GLY A 229 -1.94 -2.07 6.27
CA GLY A 229 -0.99 -1.00 6.58
C GLY A 229 0.42 -1.15 6.01
N GLY A 230 0.72 -2.23 5.28
CA GLY A 230 2.09 -2.47 4.78
C GLY A 230 2.61 -1.39 3.82
N LEU A 231 1.77 -0.90 2.88
CA LEU A 231 2.13 0.18 1.96
C LEU A 231 2.29 1.51 2.69
N LEU A 232 1.32 1.85 3.54
CA LEU A 232 1.33 3.10 4.31
C LEU A 232 2.57 3.18 5.21
N SER A 233 2.87 2.10 5.94
CA SER A 233 4.05 2.00 6.80
C SER A 233 5.36 2.11 6.00
N GLY A 234 5.47 1.40 4.89
CA GLY A 234 6.64 1.49 4.01
C GLY A 234 6.82 2.91 3.46
N THR A 235 5.73 3.58 3.06
CA THR A 235 5.73 4.98 2.61
C THR A 235 6.18 5.91 3.73
N ALA A 236 5.65 5.74 4.94
CA ALA A 236 6.03 6.54 6.10
C ALA A 236 7.53 6.39 6.43
N LEU A 237 8.06 5.17 6.40
CA LEU A 237 9.50 4.93 6.56
C LEU A 237 10.33 5.58 5.45
N ALA A 238 9.88 5.50 4.19
CA ALA A 238 10.55 6.14 3.08
C ALA A 238 10.55 7.68 3.15
N CYS A 239 9.65 8.28 3.92
CA CYS A 239 9.54 9.71 4.14
C CYS A 239 10.14 10.17 5.48
N SER A 240 10.54 9.25 6.38
CA SER A 240 11.16 9.58 7.65
C SER A 240 12.64 9.98 7.48
N ASP A 241 13.22 10.60 8.52
CA ASP A 241 14.64 10.94 8.61
C ASP A 241 15.18 11.81 7.45
N LEU A 242 14.30 12.57 6.80
CA LEU A 242 14.71 13.68 5.95
C LEU A 242 15.16 14.79 6.88
N SER A 243 16.49 14.93 7.04
CA SER A 243 17.09 15.80 8.05
C SER A 243 16.59 17.25 7.95
N PRO A 244 16.04 17.82 9.03
CA PRO A 244 15.68 19.25 9.09
C PRO A 244 16.90 20.18 9.11
N SER A 245 18.10 19.63 9.30
CA SER A 245 19.33 20.40 9.53
C SER A 245 20.02 20.86 8.24
N ASP A 246 19.60 20.41 7.08
CA ASP A 246 20.08 20.92 5.81
C ASP A 246 19.07 21.96 5.27
N PRO A 247 19.39 23.25 5.21
CA PRO A 247 18.52 24.30 4.66
C PRO A 247 18.16 24.06 3.18
N SER A 248 18.91 23.20 2.48
CA SER A 248 18.62 22.73 1.12
C SER A 248 17.66 21.55 1.11
N THR A 249 17.49 20.84 2.23
CA THR A 249 16.47 19.80 2.39
C THR A 249 15.20 20.44 2.91
N PRO A 250 14.19 20.46 2.12
CA PRO A 250 12.89 20.97 2.52
C PRO A 250 12.32 20.05 3.63
N GLY A 251 11.55 20.58 4.61
CA GLY A 251 10.96 19.89 5.77
C GLY A 251 10.25 18.55 5.48
N PRO A 252 9.66 17.83 6.42
CA PRO A 252 9.15 16.46 6.23
C PRO A 252 8.05 16.38 5.18
N ILE A 253 8.01 15.27 4.41
CA ILE A 253 6.87 14.92 3.58
C ILE A 253 5.81 14.32 4.50
N LEU A 254 4.64 14.95 4.58
CA LEU A 254 3.53 14.42 5.37
C LEU A 254 2.98 13.14 4.72
N VAL A 255 2.69 12.14 5.52
CA VAL A 255 2.10 10.88 5.02
C VAL A 255 0.73 10.69 5.65
N PHE A 256 -0.25 10.40 4.81
CA PHE A 256 -1.63 10.18 5.21
C PHE A 256 -2.10 8.80 4.76
N GLY A 257 -2.95 8.16 5.59
CA GLY A 257 -3.64 6.93 5.24
C GLY A 257 -5.08 7.20 4.81
N ALA A 258 -5.57 6.41 3.85
CA ALA A 258 -6.94 6.48 3.36
C ALA A 258 -7.60 5.10 3.37
N GLU A 259 -8.78 5.00 3.96
CA GLU A 259 -9.54 3.77 4.14
C GLU A 259 -10.95 3.88 3.60
N PRO A 260 -11.59 2.77 3.18
CA PRO A 260 -13.03 2.75 2.98
C PRO A 260 -13.75 2.72 4.33
N SER A 261 -14.86 3.46 4.50
CA SER A 261 -15.64 3.45 5.74
C SER A 261 -16.66 2.30 5.82
N PHE A 262 -16.97 1.64 4.69
CA PHE A 262 -18.04 0.65 4.60
C PHE A 262 -17.83 -0.53 5.55
N SER A 263 -18.84 -0.77 6.41
CA SER A 263 -18.88 -1.89 7.37
C SER A 263 -17.61 -1.97 8.23
N GLY A 264 -17.06 -0.81 8.64
CA GLY A 264 -15.95 -0.73 9.57
C GLY A 264 -14.58 -1.07 8.98
N ALA A 265 -14.41 -0.93 7.66
CA ALA A 265 -13.11 -1.08 7.00
C ALA A 265 -12.15 0.10 7.26
N ASP A 266 -12.57 1.06 8.07
CA ASP A 266 -11.83 2.21 8.57
C ASP A 266 -11.23 1.95 9.98
N ASP A 267 -10.85 0.71 10.23
CA ASP A 267 -10.32 0.27 11.52
C ASP A 267 -9.02 1.01 11.90
N GLY A 268 -8.15 1.27 10.94
CA GLY A 268 -6.92 2.02 11.14
C GLY A 268 -7.21 3.46 11.57
N ARG A 269 -8.15 4.15 10.92
CA ARG A 269 -8.57 5.51 11.30
C ARG A 269 -9.18 5.53 12.71
N ARG A 270 -10.17 4.68 12.95
CA ARG A 270 -10.81 4.60 14.29
C ARG A 270 -9.80 4.25 15.38
N GLY A 271 -8.91 3.32 15.11
CA GLY A 271 -7.83 2.96 16.03
C GLY A 271 -6.86 4.11 16.26
N TYR A 272 -6.44 4.80 15.19
CA TYR A 272 -5.50 5.92 15.26
C TYR A 272 -6.00 7.04 16.18
N TYR A 273 -7.27 7.43 16.06
CA TYR A 273 -7.85 8.50 16.88
C TYR A 273 -8.30 8.03 18.28
N SER A 274 -8.61 6.76 18.47
CA SER A 274 -8.93 6.21 19.81
C SER A 274 -7.70 5.76 20.61
N GLY A 275 -6.55 5.63 19.98
CA GLY A 275 -5.32 5.14 20.60
C GLY A 275 -5.29 3.62 20.81
N THR A 276 -6.19 2.86 20.18
CA THR A 276 -6.28 1.40 20.36
C THR A 276 -6.40 0.70 19.02
N ARG A 277 -5.46 -0.24 18.72
CA ARG A 277 -5.50 -1.02 17.49
C ARG A 277 -6.73 -1.94 17.45
N ILE A 278 -7.49 -1.86 16.37
CA ILE A 278 -8.63 -2.75 16.11
C ILE A 278 -8.12 -4.00 15.41
N GLU A 279 -8.41 -5.16 15.95
CA GLU A 279 -7.80 -6.44 15.52
C GLU A 279 -8.64 -7.20 14.50
N THR A 280 -9.91 -6.84 14.34
CA THR A 280 -10.83 -7.58 13.47
C THR A 280 -11.66 -6.64 12.62
N VAL A 281 -11.74 -6.96 11.34
CA VAL A 281 -12.59 -6.27 10.36
C VAL A 281 -13.41 -7.31 9.60
N LYS A 282 -14.70 -7.02 9.41
CA LYS A 282 -15.60 -7.80 8.55
C LYS A 282 -16.29 -6.84 7.60
N SER A 283 -15.67 -6.56 6.47
CA SER A 283 -16.22 -5.64 5.48
C SER A 283 -16.30 -6.28 4.10
N LEU A 284 -17.31 -5.90 3.35
CA LEU A 284 -17.50 -6.26 1.94
C LEU A 284 -17.36 -5.03 1.03
N THR A 285 -16.59 -4.02 1.47
CA THR A 285 -16.29 -2.85 0.62
C THR A 285 -15.83 -3.26 -0.78
N ILE A 286 -16.18 -2.47 -1.80
CA ILE A 286 -15.69 -2.67 -3.17
C ILE A 286 -14.17 -2.55 -3.27
N ALA A 287 -13.52 -1.84 -2.34
CA ALA A 287 -12.07 -1.77 -2.19
C ALA A 287 -11.53 -3.07 -1.56
N ASP A 288 -11.65 -4.18 -2.27
CA ASP A 288 -11.43 -5.54 -1.76
C ASP A 288 -9.99 -5.81 -1.29
N GLY A 289 -9.02 -5.03 -1.73
CA GLY A 289 -7.64 -5.05 -1.25
C GLY A 289 -7.45 -4.44 0.15
N LEU A 290 -8.49 -3.79 0.71
CA LEU A 290 -8.44 -3.03 1.97
C LEU A 290 -9.37 -3.62 3.06
N ARG A 291 -9.72 -4.90 2.97
CA ARG A 291 -10.64 -5.61 3.90
C ARG A 291 -9.93 -6.26 5.10
N THR A 292 -8.72 -5.87 5.40
CA THR A 292 -7.91 -6.51 6.45
C THR A 292 -7.56 -5.51 7.55
N PRO A 293 -7.60 -5.92 8.82
CA PRO A 293 -7.24 -5.03 9.92
C PRO A 293 -5.77 -4.63 9.87
N LEU A 294 -5.47 -3.49 10.46
CA LEU A 294 -4.11 -2.96 10.59
C LEU A 294 -3.22 -3.94 11.36
N GLY A 295 -2.07 -4.29 10.79
CA GLY A 295 -1.09 -5.20 11.40
C GLY A 295 -0.38 -4.62 12.63
N VAL A 296 0.34 -5.46 13.35
CA VAL A 296 1.10 -5.07 14.56
C VAL A 296 2.31 -4.19 14.19
N TYR A 297 3.12 -4.62 13.23
CA TYR A 297 4.24 -3.79 12.74
C TYR A 297 3.77 -2.48 12.11
N PRO A 298 2.75 -2.47 11.23
CA PRO A 298 2.15 -1.23 10.75
C PRO A 298 1.66 -0.31 11.87
N TRP A 299 0.98 -0.84 12.89
CA TRP A 299 0.52 -0.06 14.03
C TRP A 299 1.68 0.66 14.74
N SER A 300 2.78 -0.05 14.99
CA SER A 300 3.95 0.55 15.63
C SER A 300 4.55 1.72 14.84
N ILE A 301 4.53 1.64 13.51
CA ILE A 301 5.05 2.70 12.63
C ILE A 301 4.07 3.88 12.55
N ILE A 302 2.79 3.57 12.31
CA ILE A 302 1.75 4.56 12.04
C ILE A 302 1.41 5.35 13.32
N TYR A 303 1.11 4.63 14.40
CA TYR A 303 0.61 5.24 15.63
C TYR A 303 1.69 5.46 16.69
N GLU A 304 2.46 4.44 17.06
CA GLU A 304 3.41 4.55 18.19
C GLU A 304 4.58 5.48 17.85
N ARG A 305 5.14 5.34 16.62
CA ARG A 305 6.22 6.21 16.14
C ARG A 305 5.73 7.51 15.51
N LYS A 306 4.41 7.68 15.33
CA LYS A 306 3.77 8.88 14.78
C LYS A 306 4.35 9.31 13.42
N LEU A 307 4.67 8.34 12.55
CA LEU A 307 5.20 8.64 11.22
C LEU A 307 4.11 8.93 10.18
N VAL A 308 2.84 8.80 10.55
CA VAL A 308 1.66 9.15 9.73
C VAL A 308 0.99 10.36 10.36
N ALA A 309 0.71 11.38 9.55
CA ALA A 309 0.16 12.65 10.01
C ALA A 309 -1.36 12.62 10.25
N GLY A 310 -2.06 11.67 9.62
CA GLY A 310 -3.50 11.48 9.81
C GLY A 310 -4.04 10.30 9.01
N MET A 311 -5.20 9.82 9.43
CA MET A 311 -5.94 8.74 8.80
C MET A 311 -7.33 9.25 8.44
N TYR A 312 -7.77 8.99 7.20
CA TYR A 312 -9.05 9.43 6.67
C TYR A 312 -9.86 8.27 6.13
N SER A 313 -11.17 8.42 6.02
CA SER A 313 -12.02 7.41 5.40
C SER A 313 -13.06 8.03 4.47
N VAL A 314 -13.53 7.24 3.51
CA VAL A 314 -14.56 7.63 2.54
C VAL A 314 -15.55 6.49 2.28
N GLY A 315 -16.73 6.84 1.85
CA GLY A 315 -17.79 5.91 1.48
C GLY A 315 -17.61 5.27 0.10
N GLU A 316 -18.45 4.28 -0.17
CA GLU A 316 -18.44 3.54 -1.45
C GLU A 316 -18.74 4.42 -2.66
N GLU A 317 -19.61 5.43 -2.51
CA GLU A 317 -19.98 6.31 -3.62
C GLU A 317 -18.83 7.24 -4.01
N GLU A 318 -18.07 7.74 -3.04
CA GLU A 318 -16.87 8.55 -3.27
C GLU A 318 -15.79 7.73 -3.97
N ILE A 319 -15.62 6.45 -3.59
CA ILE A 319 -14.69 5.53 -4.26
C ILE A 319 -15.11 5.30 -5.72
N LYS A 320 -16.40 5.09 -5.99
CA LYS A 320 -16.94 4.92 -7.35
C LYS A 320 -16.74 6.19 -8.19
N LYS A 321 -17.02 7.37 -7.63
CA LYS A 321 -16.79 8.67 -8.29
C LYS A 321 -15.32 8.84 -8.65
N ALA A 322 -14.40 8.59 -7.72
CA ALA A 322 -12.96 8.67 -7.95
C ALA A 322 -12.49 7.67 -9.03
N LEU A 323 -12.98 6.43 -8.99
CA LEU A 323 -12.67 5.40 -9.99
C LEU A 323 -13.11 5.83 -11.40
N ARG A 324 -14.33 6.37 -11.50
CA ARG A 324 -14.86 6.91 -12.76
C ARG A 324 -13.99 8.06 -13.28
N LEU A 325 -13.57 8.99 -12.42
CA LEU A 325 -12.70 10.11 -12.80
C LEU A 325 -11.34 9.63 -13.33
N VAL A 326 -10.72 8.64 -12.67
CA VAL A 326 -9.46 8.04 -13.14
C VAL A 326 -9.66 7.42 -14.51
N TYR A 327 -10.71 6.64 -14.72
CA TYR A 327 -11.02 6.04 -16.01
C TYR A 327 -11.28 7.11 -17.10
N GLU A 328 -12.13 8.12 -16.80
CA GLU A 328 -12.55 9.13 -17.77
C GLU A 328 -11.46 10.17 -18.07
N ARG A 329 -10.66 10.58 -17.07
CA ARG A 329 -9.73 11.70 -17.20
C ARG A 329 -8.29 11.26 -17.40
N MET A 330 -7.88 10.16 -16.80
CA MET A 330 -6.51 9.63 -16.92
C MET A 330 -6.40 8.50 -17.96
N LYS A 331 -7.53 7.87 -18.34
CA LYS A 331 -7.57 6.74 -19.28
C LYS A 331 -6.73 5.54 -18.83
N VAL A 332 -6.67 5.31 -17.52
CA VAL A 332 -6.02 4.15 -16.93
C VAL A 332 -7.02 3.28 -16.19
N VAL A 333 -6.76 1.97 -16.19
CA VAL A 333 -7.58 0.98 -15.48
C VAL A 333 -6.90 0.65 -14.15
N VAL A 334 -7.65 0.78 -13.07
CA VAL A 334 -7.20 0.48 -11.71
C VAL A 334 -8.30 -0.21 -10.92
N GLU A 335 -7.94 -0.92 -9.85
CA GLU A 335 -8.92 -1.48 -8.90
C GLU A 335 -9.49 -0.41 -7.96
N PRO A 336 -10.70 -0.60 -7.39
CA PRO A 336 -11.31 0.37 -6.47
C PRO A 336 -10.41 0.74 -5.29
N SER A 337 -9.63 -0.20 -4.76
CA SER A 337 -8.67 0.04 -3.69
C SER A 337 -7.62 1.11 -4.03
N ALA A 338 -7.26 1.25 -5.30
CA ALA A 338 -6.22 2.18 -5.74
C ALA A 338 -6.65 3.65 -5.66
N VAL A 339 -7.96 3.93 -5.70
CA VAL A 339 -8.49 5.29 -5.79
C VAL A 339 -9.01 5.84 -4.46
N VAL A 340 -8.91 5.08 -3.37
CA VAL A 340 -9.41 5.53 -2.06
C VAL A 340 -8.68 6.80 -1.59
N GLY A 341 -7.37 6.92 -1.83
CA GLY A 341 -6.63 8.14 -1.53
C GLY A 341 -7.08 9.36 -2.35
N LEU A 342 -7.41 9.16 -3.64
CA LEU A 342 -7.98 10.21 -4.47
C LEU A 342 -9.40 10.58 -4.01
N ALA A 343 -10.19 9.57 -3.62
CA ALA A 343 -11.54 9.79 -3.10
C ALA A 343 -11.52 10.65 -1.84
N VAL A 344 -10.60 10.37 -0.90
CA VAL A 344 -10.37 11.22 0.28
C VAL A 344 -9.99 12.63 -0.12
N ALA A 345 -9.05 12.81 -1.04
CA ALA A 345 -8.57 14.13 -1.43
C ALA A 345 -9.60 14.99 -2.20
N LEU A 346 -10.56 14.35 -2.89
CA LEU A 346 -11.59 15.05 -3.67
C LEU A 346 -12.91 15.21 -2.91
N PHE A 347 -13.26 14.25 -2.07
CA PHE A 347 -14.61 14.13 -1.50
C PHE A 347 -14.62 13.92 0.02
N GLY A 348 -13.45 13.82 0.67
CA GLY A 348 -13.38 13.74 2.12
C GLY A 348 -13.99 14.97 2.77
N GLU A 349 -14.79 14.75 3.81
CA GLU A 349 -15.51 15.81 4.55
C GLU A 349 -14.72 16.24 5.80
N GLU A 350 -13.58 15.65 6.06
CA GLU A 350 -12.74 15.85 7.27
C GLU A 350 -11.57 16.79 7.06
#